data_4328a4c464bf04cf54b6e4d944a67eed
#
_entry.id   4328a4c464bf04cf54b6e4d944a67eed
#
_cell.length_a   1.000
_cell.length_b   1.000
_cell.length_c   1.000
_cell.angle_alpha   90.00
_cell.angle_beta   90.00
_cell.angle_gamma   90.00
#
_symmetry.space_group_name_H-M   'P 1'
#
loop_
_entity.id
_entity.type
_entity.pdbx_description
1 polymer ?
#
loop_
_entity_poly.entity_id
_entity_poly.type
_entity_poly.pdbx_seq_one_letter_code
_entity_poly.pdbx_strand_id
1 'polypeptide(L)'
;MDEAREEIDARYYANFMDVIDTRGRPFAARFDTVGLGPLMIGDLGCGADVRMRFGELGAFHLNAPQSGTMELRQGRSGRRLLATPEEAVLLDPSGDTCLDRWSGDCRTLSVKIDAAALRDRLEGLLGRSPDRRLALEPRLDITRGPGLSWVTFARQVAAGALAGDGLATHELVSRPLQEALLNGLLLAAEHPWRDELADPAGPVRPAPVKRATDAVRARPEHPFTTSELAALARVSVRRLQESFRQYVGMSPMAYVREVRLERVHEELRAGDPDGLSVGEVAWRWGFTHPGRFAAQYRARFGETPSRTLRG
;
A
#
# COMPACT_ATOMS: atom_id res chain seq x y z
N MET A 1 -33.31 -10.91 12.85
CA MET A 1 -32.41 -10.10 13.71
C MET A 1 -31.22 -10.90 14.20
N ASP A 2 -31.40 -12.09 14.75
CA ASP A 2 -30.31 -12.95 15.19
C ASP A 2 -29.40 -13.36 14.02
N GLU A 3 -29.96 -13.71 12.87
CA GLU A 3 -29.20 -14.00 11.65
C GLU A 3 -28.33 -12.81 11.18
N ALA A 4 -28.86 -11.58 11.21
CA ALA A 4 -28.10 -10.37 10.87
C ALA A 4 -26.95 -10.09 11.86
N ARG A 5 -27.18 -10.35 13.15
CA ARG A 5 -26.16 -10.26 14.19
C ARG A 5 -25.06 -11.31 13.99
N GLU A 6 -25.43 -12.55 13.74
CA GLU A 6 -24.50 -13.65 13.48
C GLU A 6 -23.65 -13.39 12.24
N GLU A 7 -24.23 -12.83 11.18
CA GLU A 7 -23.53 -12.46 9.95
C GLU A 7 -22.45 -11.38 10.22
N ILE A 8 -22.78 -10.35 11.03
CA ILE A 8 -21.82 -9.32 11.43
C ILE A 8 -20.74 -9.89 12.36
N ASP A 9 -21.11 -10.73 13.32
CA ASP A 9 -20.17 -11.40 14.22
C ASP A 9 -19.15 -12.23 13.44
N ALA A 10 -19.62 -13.01 12.46
CA ALA A 10 -18.78 -13.90 11.69
C ALA A 10 -17.79 -13.15 10.76
N ARG A 11 -18.18 -11.98 10.22
CA ARG A 11 -17.41 -11.29 9.18
C ARG A 11 -16.70 -10.04 9.65
N TYR A 12 -17.26 -9.36 10.64
CA TYR A 12 -16.70 -8.09 11.14
C TYR A 12 -16.27 -8.19 12.60
N TYR A 13 -17.21 -8.14 13.54
CA TYR A 13 -16.93 -8.04 14.97
C TYR A 13 -18.05 -8.63 15.80
N ALA A 14 -17.70 -9.24 16.93
CA ALA A 14 -18.67 -9.57 17.96
C ALA A 14 -19.45 -8.31 18.38
N ASN A 15 -20.76 -8.41 18.41
CA ASN A 15 -21.61 -7.24 18.62
C ASN A 15 -22.87 -7.54 19.41
N PHE A 16 -23.44 -6.48 19.98
CA PHE A 16 -24.81 -6.46 20.50
C PHE A 16 -25.63 -5.51 19.65
N MET A 17 -26.69 -6.02 19.00
CA MET A 17 -27.56 -5.26 18.12
C MET A 17 -28.96 -5.15 18.72
N ASP A 18 -29.46 -3.92 18.81
CA ASP A 18 -30.82 -3.60 19.20
C ASP A 18 -31.51 -2.83 18.06
N VAL A 19 -32.73 -3.24 17.68
CA VAL A 19 -33.58 -2.48 16.78
C VAL A 19 -34.25 -1.36 17.55
N ILE A 20 -34.07 -0.12 17.14
CA ILE A 20 -34.65 1.07 17.79
C ILE A 20 -36.02 1.37 17.22
N ASP A 21 -36.13 1.38 15.86
CA ASP A 21 -37.36 1.69 15.16
C ASP A 21 -37.39 1.00 13.78
N THR A 22 -38.45 0.32 13.49
CA THR A 22 -38.70 -0.32 12.18
C THR A 22 -39.48 0.59 11.23
N ARG A 23 -39.98 1.72 11.70
CA ARG A 23 -40.90 2.63 10.96
C ARG A 23 -42.07 1.88 10.33
N GLY A 24 -42.58 0.86 11.03
CA GLY A 24 -43.69 0.03 10.59
C GLY A 24 -43.37 -0.93 9.42
N ARG A 25 -42.09 -1.14 9.10
CA ARG A 25 -41.62 -2.10 8.09
C ARG A 25 -40.97 -3.32 8.76
N PRO A 26 -41.01 -4.51 8.14
CA PRO A 26 -40.23 -5.64 8.66
C PRO A 26 -38.74 -5.31 8.60
N PHE A 27 -38.00 -5.79 9.61
CA PHE A 27 -36.55 -5.70 9.62
C PHE A 27 -35.98 -6.49 8.43
N ALA A 28 -35.18 -5.85 7.59
CA ALA A 28 -34.57 -6.45 6.41
C ALA A 28 -33.11 -5.98 6.30
N ALA A 29 -32.20 -6.80 6.82
CA ALA A 29 -30.77 -6.53 6.71
C ALA A 29 -30.21 -7.06 5.40
N ARG A 30 -29.24 -6.32 4.85
CA ARG A 30 -28.45 -6.70 3.69
C ARG A 30 -26.98 -6.58 4.02
N PHE A 31 -26.23 -7.66 3.82
CA PHE A 31 -24.79 -7.73 4.11
C PHE A 31 -24.05 -8.41 2.96
N ASP A 32 -23.87 -7.70 1.86
CA ASP A 32 -23.08 -8.20 0.74
C ASP A 32 -21.60 -7.91 1.04
N THR A 33 -20.83 -8.94 1.38
CA THR A 33 -19.44 -8.79 1.84
C THR A 33 -18.48 -9.69 1.08
N VAL A 34 -17.27 -9.21 0.86
CA VAL A 34 -16.18 -9.96 0.23
C VAL A 34 -14.86 -9.73 0.94
N GLY A 35 -14.11 -10.81 1.18
CA GLY A 35 -12.75 -10.77 1.69
C GLY A 35 -11.73 -10.58 0.57
N LEU A 36 -10.85 -9.60 0.72
CA LEU A 36 -9.73 -9.34 -0.19
C LEU A 36 -8.42 -9.27 0.63
N GLY A 37 -7.89 -10.43 1.01
CA GLY A 37 -6.70 -10.53 1.85
C GLY A 37 -6.86 -9.80 3.20
N PRO A 38 -6.12 -8.70 3.46
CA PRO A 38 -6.23 -7.96 4.73
C PRO A 38 -7.47 -7.05 4.81
N LEU A 39 -8.33 -7.08 3.80
CA LEU A 39 -9.51 -6.23 3.69
C LEU A 39 -10.78 -7.09 3.69
N MET A 40 -11.80 -6.65 4.43
CA MET A 40 -13.18 -7.10 4.27
C MET A 40 -13.98 -5.90 3.79
N ILE A 41 -14.62 -6.01 2.64
CA ILE A 41 -15.39 -4.92 2.04
C ILE A 41 -16.83 -5.35 1.92
N GLY A 42 -17.76 -4.49 2.30
CA GLY A 42 -19.19 -4.80 2.25
C GLY A 42 -20.05 -3.61 1.85
N ASP A 43 -21.18 -3.95 1.25
CA ASP A 43 -22.30 -3.04 1.02
C ASP A 43 -23.41 -3.44 1.98
N LEU A 44 -23.62 -2.61 3.01
CA LEU A 44 -24.40 -2.97 4.18
C LEU A 44 -25.59 -2.03 4.36
N GLY A 45 -26.72 -2.61 4.84
CA GLY A 45 -27.92 -1.86 5.23
C GLY A 45 -28.80 -2.68 6.16
N CYS A 46 -29.46 -2.06 7.11
CA CYS A 46 -30.29 -2.74 8.09
C CYS A 46 -31.80 -2.61 7.85
N GLY A 47 -32.27 -1.69 7.01
CA GLY A 47 -33.68 -1.47 6.72
C GLY A 47 -34.52 -0.97 7.92
N ALA A 48 -33.91 -0.83 9.09
CA ALA A 48 -34.50 -0.31 10.34
C ALA A 48 -33.46 0.52 11.07
N ASP A 49 -33.90 1.42 11.95
CA ASP A 49 -33.00 2.13 12.84
C ASP A 49 -32.45 1.13 13.88
N VAL A 50 -31.12 0.93 13.90
CA VAL A 50 -30.47 -0.01 14.84
C VAL A 50 -29.39 0.69 15.65
N ARG A 51 -29.12 0.13 16.83
CA ARG A 51 -28.00 0.46 17.70
C ARG A 51 -27.10 -0.76 17.83
N MET A 52 -25.79 -0.54 17.86
CA MET A 52 -24.83 -1.63 18.03
C MET A 52 -23.71 -1.25 19.00
N ARG A 53 -23.17 -2.25 19.69
CA ARG A 53 -21.98 -2.13 20.54
C ARG A 53 -20.98 -3.21 20.17
N PHE A 54 -19.72 -2.82 20.00
CA PHE A 54 -18.67 -3.72 19.51
C PHE A 54 -17.53 -3.74 20.51
N GLY A 55 -17.16 -3.26 21.42
CA GLY A 55 -15.87 -3.22 22.12
C GLY A 55 -14.74 -2.69 21.24
N GLU A 56 -13.53 -3.17 21.46
CA GLU A 56 -12.37 -2.82 20.64
C GLU A 56 -12.41 -3.56 19.28
N LEU A 57 -12.21 -2.84 18.19
CA LEU A 57 -12.31 -3.42 16.85
C LEU A 57 -11.08 -4.25 16.45
N GLY A 58 -9.89 -3.90 16.94
CA GLY A 58 -8.64 -4.56 16.57
C GLY A 58 -8.20 -4.31 15.12
N ALA A 59 -9.02 -3.62 14.33
CA ALA A 59 -8.79 -3.27 12.92
C ALA A 59 -9.24 -1.83 12.67
N PHE A 60 -8.67 -1.17 11.67
CA PHE A 60 -9.27 0.07 11.15
C PHE A 60 -10.59 -0.26 10.46
N HIS A 61 -11.56 0.63 10.59
CA HIS A 61 -12.86 0.41 9.98
C HIS A 61 -13.39 1.71 9.37
N LEU A 62 -13.71 1.69 8.09
CA LEU A 62 -14.30 2.81 7.38
C LEU A 62 -15.78 2.55 7.10
N ASN A 63 -16.61 3.53 7.40
CA ASN A 63 -18.02 3.58 6.99
C ASN A 63 -18.25 4.79 6.09
N ALA A 64 -18.70 4.56 4.86
CA ALA A 64 -19.01 5.58 3.86
C ALA A 64 -20.44 5.41 3.36
N PRO A 65 -21.43 6.06 4.01
CA PRO A 65 -22.82 5.99 3.59
C PRO A 65 -23.03 6.46 2.15
N GLN A 66 -23.93 5.79 1.45
CA GLN A 66 -24.44 6.20 0.14
C GLN A 66 -25.78 6.91 0.31
N SER A 67 -26.50 6.57 1.38
CA SER A 67 -27.75 7.19 1.82
C SER A 67 -27.87 7.09 3.32
N GLY A 68 -28.71 7.92 3.94
CA GLY A 68 -28.94 7.94 5.37
C GLY A 68 -27.70 8.32 6.17
N THR A 69 -27.65 7.97 7.44
CA THR A 69 -26.58 8.37 8.36
C THR A 69 -26.24 7.28 9.38
N MET A 70 -25.00 7.36 9.92
CA MET A 70 -24.55 6.55 11.04
C MET A 70 -23.96 7.44 12.13
N GLU A 71 -24.54 7.39 13.33
CA GLU A 71 -24.04 8.09 14.53
C GLU A 71 -23.20 7.13 15.35
N LEU A 72 -21.91 7.45 15.52
CA LEU A 72 -20.95 6.58 16.18
C LEU A 72 -20.29 7.30 17.36
N ARG A 73 -19.81 6.51 18.32
CA ARG A 73 -18.90 6.97 19.38
C ARG A 73 -17.74 6.01 19.50
N GLN A 74 -16.55 6.57 19.69
CA GLN A 74 -15.36 5.75 19.91
C GLN A 74 -14.45 6.32 21.00
N GLY A 75 -13.77 5.39 21.71
CA GLY A 75 -12.78 5.66 22.73
C GLY A 75 -13.37 6.10 24.07
N ARG A 76 -12.49 6.21 25.08
CA ARG A 76 -12.87 6.55 26.47
C ARG A 76 -13.53 7.93 26.61
N SER A 77 -13.17 8.87 25.75
CA SER A 77 -13.78 10.21 25.72
C SER A 77 -15.18 10.21 25.08
N GLY A 78 -15.61 9.10 24.48
CA GLY A 78 -16.87 9.01 23.75
C GLY A 78 -16.97 10.01 22.59
N ARG A 79 -15.88 10.22 21.83
CA ARG A 79 -15.86 11.11 20.66
C ARG A 79 -17.00 10.76 19.72
N ARG A 80 -17.91 11.70 19.52
CA ARG A 80 -19.05 11.54 18.61
C ARG A 80 -18.63 11.78 17.17
N LEU A 81 -19.05 10.89 16.29
CA LEU A 81 -18.77 10.89 14.86
C LEU A 81 -20.07 10.68 14.11
N LEU A 82 -20.23 11.36 12.99
CA LEU A 82 -21.40 11.24 12.13
C LEU A 82 -20.90 10.89 10.71
N ALA A 83 -21.25 9.70 10.23
CA ALA A 83 -21.03 9.34 8.83
C ALA A 83 -22.27 9.71 8.01
N THR A 84 -22.03 10.38 6.87
CA THR A 84 -23.03 10.84 5.92
C THR A 84 -22.58 10.53 4.49
N PRO A 85 -23.42 10.75 3.47
CA PRO A 85 -22.98 10.64 2.08
C PRO A 85 -21.85 11.58 1.67
N GLU A 86 -21.58 12.62 2.46
CA GLU A 86 -20.52 13.61 2.23
C GLU A 86 -19.24 13.33 3.05
N GLU A 87 -19.38 12.66 4.20
CA GLU A 87 -18.28 12.42 5.14
C GLU A 87 -18.25 10.97 5.60
N ALA A 88 -17.20 10.23 5.23
CA ALA A 88 -16.96 8.90 5.78
C ALA A 88 -16.30 8.98 7.17
N VAL A 89 -16.56 7.96 8.00
CA VAL A 89 -15.95 7.82 9.32
C VAL A 89 -14.93 6.68 9.30
N LEU A 90 -13.72 6.99 9.77
CA LEU A 90 -12.63 6.05 10.03
C LEU A 90 -12.52 5.78 11.53
N LEU A 91 -12.69 4.54 11.93
CA LEU A 91 -12.57 4.08 13.30
C LEU A 91 -11.17 3.48 13.53
N ASP A 92 -10.59 3.81 14.67
CA ASP A 92 -9.29 3.27 15.11
C ASP A 92 -9.43 1.83 15.62
N PRO A 93 -8.39 0.99 15.49
CA PRO A 93 -8.38 -0.37 16.02
C PRO A 93 -8.64 -0.47 17.52
N SER A 94 -8.28 0.56 18.30
CA SER A 94 -8.39 0.57 19.76
C SER A 94 -9.49 1.51 20.25
N GLY A 95 -10.01 1.15 21.38
CA GLY A 95 -11.08 1.89 22.06
C GLY A 95 -12.46 1.36 21.71
N ASP A 96 -13.29 1.27 22.76
CA ASP A 96 -14.67 0.80 22.62
C ASP A 96 -15.44 1.59 21.59
N THR A 97 -16.16 0.87 20.74
CA THR A 97 -16.93 1.45 19.65
C THR A 97 -18.41 1.19 19.85
N CYS A 98 -19.20 2.25 19.76
CA CYS A 98 -20.66 2.21 19.78
C CYS A 98 -21.20 2.87 18.52
N LEU A 99 -22.12 2.21 17.87
CA LEU A 99 -23.00 2.77 16.85
C LEU A 99 -24.31 3.11 17.53
N ASP A 100 -24.48 4.40 17.87
CA ASP A 100 -25.65 4.88 18.60
C ASP A 100 -26.91 4.82 17.76
N ARG A 101 -26.77 5.06 16.45
CA ARG A 101 -27.83 4.94 15.48
C ARG A 101 -27.28 4.66 14.09
N TRP A 102 -27.78 3.62 13.45
CA TRP A 102 -27.70 3.39 12.02
C TRP A 102 -29.10 3.59 11.46
N SER A 103 -29.32 4.65 10.69
CA SER A 103 -30.65 4.95 10.18
C SER A 103 -31.13 3.89 9.19
N GLY A 104 -32.42 3.53 9.24
CA GLY A 104 -32.96 2.44 8.46
C GLY A 104 -32.93 2.63 6.94
N ASP A 105 -32.72 3.85 6.47
CA ASP A 105 -32.51 4.23 5.07
C ASP A 105 -30.99 4.27 4.70
N CYS A 106 -30.11 4.05 5.67
CA CYS A 106 -28.68 4.11 5.42
C CYS A 106 -28.18 2.83 4.75
N ARG A 107 -27.57 3.02 3.60
CA ARG A 107 -26.75 2.04 2.90
C ARG A 107 -25.33 2.52 2.91
N THR A 108 -24.39 1.70 3.37
CA THR A 108 -23.00 2.11 3.55
C THR A 108 -22.02 1.14 2.90
N LEU A 109 -20.99 1.69 2.27
CA LEU A 109 -19.75 0.95 2.04
C LEU A 109 -19.03 0.81 3.39
N SER A 110 -18.79 -0.41 3.82
CA SER A 110 -18.07 -0.76 5.05
C SER A 110 -16.77 -1.46 4.69
N VAL A 111 -15.63 -0.96 5.18
CA VAL A 111 -14.32 -1.53 4.90
C VAL A 111 -13.57 -1.77 6.21
N LYS A 112 -13.39 -3.05 6.57
CA LYS A 112 -12.52 -3.47 7.67
C LYS A 112 -11.12 -3.71 7.13
N ILE A 113 -10.10 -3.19 7.80
CA ILE A 113 -8.72 -3.19 7.33
C ILE A 113 -7.83 -3.71 8.46
N ASP A 114 -7.11 -4.79 8.21
CA ASP A 114 -6.15 -5.32 9.17
C ASP A 114 -5.12 -4.26 9.58
N ALA A 115 -5.00 -4.02 10.88
CA ALA A 115 -4.16 -2.94 11.40
C ALA A 115 -2.66 -3.20 11.19
N ALA A 116 -2.23 -4.47 11.21
CA ALA A 116 -0.84 -4.83 10.95
C ALA A 116 -0.52 -4.64 9.46
N ALA A 117 -1.40 -5.09 8.57
CA ALA A 117 -1.21 -4.93 7.12
C ALA A 117 -1.13 -3.45 6.70
N LEU A 118 -1.97 -2.57 7.25
CA LEU A 118 -1.89 -1.13 6.94
C LEU A 118 -0.60 -0.50 7.48
N ARG A 119 -0.15 -0.90 8.68
CA ARG A 119 1.12 -0.46 9.26
C ARG A 119 2.31 -0.94 8.46
N ASP A 120 2.35 -2.24 8.12
CA ASP A 120 3.43 -2.83 7.32
C ASP A 120 3.52 -2.16 5.94
N ARG A 121 2.36 -1.78 5.39
CA ARG A 121 2.32 -1.03 4.13
C ARG A 121 2.90 0.36 4.28
N LEU A 122 2.55 1.09 5.33
CA LEU A 122 3.13 2.40 5.65
C LEU A 122 4.64 2.30 5.84
N GLU A 123 5.12 1.34 6.65
CA GLU A 123 6.56 1.09 6.83
C GLU A 123 7.26 0.80 5.50
N GLY A 124 6.64 -0.01 4.64
CA GLY A 124 7.16 -0.32 3.30
C GLY A 124 7.30 0.91 2.41
N LEU A 125 6.33 1.83 2.47
CA LEU A 125 6.34 3.08 1.70
C LEU A 125 7.37 4.09 2.25
N LEU A 126 7.40 4.29 3.56
CA LEU A 126 8.38 5.16 4.23
C LEU A 126 9.80 4.58 4.19
N GLY A 127 9.92 3.23 4.13
CA GLY A 127 11.17 2.49 4.24
C GLY A 127 11.86 2.61 5.60
N ARG A 128 11.12 2.94 6.61
CA ARG A 128 11.51 2.97 8.03
C ARG A 128 10.29 2.65 8.88
N SER A 129 10.52 2.15 10.07
CA SER A 129 9.41 2.04 11.04
C SER A 129 8.97 3.44 11.47
N PRO A 130 7.66 3.71 11.50
CA PRO A 130 7.12 4.93 12.07
C PRO A 130 7.56 5.11 13.52
N ASP A 131 7.91 6.33 13.90
CA ASP A 131 8.34 6.69 15.26
C ASP A 131 7.20 6.71 16.29
N ARG A 132 5.96 6.62 15.81
CA ARG A 132 4.74 6.57 16.62
C ARG A 132 3.70 5.64 15.97
N ARG A 133 2.65 5.34 16.71
CA ARG A 133 1.52 4.54 16.23
C ARG A 133 0.82 5.25 15.06
N LEU A 134 0.45 4.49 14.03
CA LEU A 134 -0.44 4.99 12.98
C LEU A 134 -1.82 5.26 13.60
N ALA A 135 -2.24 6.51 13.55
CA ALA A 135 -3.58 6.98 13.85
C ALA A 135 -4.08 7.78 12.66
N LEU A 136 -5.26 7.44 12.18
CA LEU A 136 -5.93 8.14 11.09
C LEU A 136 -6.94 9.13 11.67
N GLU A 137 -7.07 10.33 11.08
CA GLU A 137 -8.16 11.22 11.42
C GLU A 137 -9.49 10.53 11.13
N PRO A 138 -10.44 10.58 12.07
CA PRO A 138 -11.69 9.85 11.95
C PRO A 138 -12.64 10.34 10.86
N ARG A 139 -12.42 11.52 10.29
CA ARG A 139 -13.26 12.11 9.26
C ARG A 139 -12.56 12.14 7.92
N LEU A 140 -13.27 11.68 6.88
CA LEU A 140 -12.79 11.69 5.52
C LEU A 140 -13.84 12.33 4.62
N ASP A 141 -13.52 13.50 4.02
CA ASP A 141 -14.35 14.13 2.98
C ASP A 141 -14.41 13.21 1.75
N ILE A 142 -15.59 12.76 1.39
CA ILE A 142 -15.85 11.88 0.25
C ILE A 142 -16.62 12.55 -0.89
N THR A 143 -16.70 13.89 -0.87
CA THR A 143 -17.32 14.70 -1.93
C THR A 143 -16.34 15.08 -3.03
N ARG A 144 -15.03 15.06 -2.75
CA ARG A 144 -13.97 15.50 -3.65
C ARG A 144 -12.61 14.89 -3.30
N GLY A 145 -11.64 15.11 -4.20
CA GLY A 145 -10.24 14.80 -3.97
C GLY A 145 -9.94 13.30 -3.71
N PRO A 146 -8.89 13.01 -2.92
CA PRO A 146 -8.45 11.64 -2.68
C PRO A 146 -9.49 10.76 -1.98
N GLY A 147 -10.30 11.32 -1.06
CA GLY A 147 -11.35 10.57 -0.36
C GLY A 147 -12.45 10.08 -1.30
N LEU A 148 -12.99 10.96 -2.18
CA LEU A 148 -13.94 10.56 -3.21
C LEU A 148 -13.35 9.49 -4.15
N SER A 149 -12.12 9.71 -4.61
CA SER A 149 -11.44 8.78 -5.50
C SER A 149 -11.28 7.40 -4.86
N TRP A 150 -10.88 7.37 -3.59
CA TRP A 150 -10.68 6.12 -2.87
C TRP A 150 -11.98 5.36 -2.63
N VAL A 151 -13.03 6.03 -2.14
CA VAL A 151 -14.34 5.40 -1.89
C VAL A 151 -14.96 4.88 -3.21
N THR A 152 -14.83 5.65 -4.29
CA THR A 152 -15.28 5.22 -5.62
C THR A 152 -14.54 3.96 -6.08
N PHE A 153 -13.21 3.94 -5.95
CA PHE A 153 -12.39 2.78 -6.29
C PHE A 153 -12.74 1.55 -5.43
N ALA A 154 -12.88 1.73 -4.11
CA ALA A 154 -13.25 0.64 -3.21
C ALA A 154 -14.62 0.03 -3.55
N ARG A 155 -15.61 0.86 -3.92
CA ARG A 155 -16.93 0.39 -4.41
C ARG A 155 -16.82 -0.43 -5.69
N GLN A 156 -16.01 0.00 -6.66
CA GLN A 156 -15.82 -0.72 -7.91
C GLN A 156 -15.14 -2.09 -7.67
N VAL A 157 -14.13 -2.13 -6.81
CA VAL A 157 -13.46 -3.38 -6.44
C VAL A 157 -14.43 -4.32 -5.74
N ALA A 158 -15.24 -3.81 -4.77
CA ALA A 158 -16.25 -4.61 -4.08
C ALA A 158 -17.29 -5.18 -5.05
N ALA A 159 -17.85 -4.36 -5.95
CA ALA A 159 -18.83 -4.79 -6.93
C ALA A 159 -18.27 -5.89 -7.85
N GLY A 160 -17.03 -5.73 -8.33
CA GLY A 160 -16.38 -6.74 -9.16
C GLY A 160 -16.05 -8.03 -8.42
N ALA A 161 -15.75 -7.97 -7.12
CA ALA A 161 -15.47 -9.15 -6.31
C ALA A 161 -16.75 -9.89 -5.86
N LEU A 162 -17.84 -9.15 -5.59
CA LEU A 162 -19.14 -9.72 -5.23
C LEU A 162 -19.83 -10.41 -6.40
N ALA A 163 -19.49 -10.08 -7.65
CA ALA A 163 -20.00 -10.77 -8.83
C ALA A 163 -19.58 -12.26 -8.92
N GLY A 164 -18.60 -12.69 -8.09
CA GLY A 164 -18.27 -14.09 -7.82
C GLY A 164 -17.41 -14.81 -8.86
N ASP A 165 -17.52 -14.45 -10.13
CA ASP A 165 -16.78 -14.99 -11.28
C ASP A 165 -15.79 -13.96 -11.88
N GLY A 166 -15.63 -12.83 -11.19
CA GLY A 166 -14.83 -11.70 -11.65
C GLY A 166 -13.32 -11.85 -11.41
N LEU A 167 -12.54 -11.14 -12.23
CA LEU A 167 -11.07 -11.08 -12.11
C LEU A 167 -10.59 -10.57 -10.75
N ALA A 168 -11.42 -9.81 -10.02
CA ALA A 168 -11.08 -9.22 -8.73
C ALA A 168 -10.74 -10.25 -7.63
N THR A 169 -11.26 -11.50 -7.76
CA THR A 169 -10.97 -12.60 -6.83
C THR A 169 -9.76 -13.45 -7.24
N HIS A 170 -9.27 -13.30 -8.47
CA HIS A 170 -8.10 -14.02 -8.95
C HIS A 170 -6.82 -13.45 -8.32
N GLU A 171 -5.94 -14.31 -7.78
CA GLU A 171 -4.77 -13.90 -7.00
C GLU A 171 -3.87 -12.88 -7.71
N LEU A 172 -3.65 -13.01 -9.03
CA LEU A 172 -2.85 -12.08 -9.83
C LEU A 172 -3.47 -10.67 -9.91
N VAL A 173 -4.77 -10.54 -9.69
CA VAL A 173 -5.52 -9.28 -9.74
C VAL A 173 -5.84 -8.78 -8.34
N SER A 174 -6.29 -9.67 -7.45
CA SER A 174 -6.68 -9.30 -6.08
C SER A 174 -5.53 -8.69 -5.27
N ARG A 175 -4.31 -9.24 -5.40
CA ARG A 175 -3.13 -8.73 -4.68
C ARG A 175 -2.75 -7.28 -5.08
N PRO A 176 -2.63 -6.91 -6.36
CA PRO A 176 -2.46 -5.52 -6.76
C PRO A 176 -3.60 -4.59 -6.31
N LEU A 177 -4.85 -5.07 -6.32
CA LEU A 177 -6.01 -4.30 -5.86
C LEU A 177 -5.94 -4.03 -4.34
N GLN A 178 -5.57 -5.03 -3.54
CA GLN A 178 -5.32 -4.88 -2.09
C GLN A 178 -4.25 -3.82 -1.82
N GLU A 179 -3.13 -3.89 -2.53
CA GLU A 179 -2.05 -2.90 -2.40
C GLU A 179 -2.53 -1.50 -2.80
N ALA A 180 -3.30 -1.38 -3.88
CA ALA A 180 -3.85 -0.10 -4.32
C ALA A 180 -4.85 0.49 -3.31
N LEU A 181 -5.71 -0.34 -2.70
CA LEU A 181 -6.64 0.10 -1.64
C LEU A 181 -5.90 0.58 -0.39
N LEU A 182 -4.88 -0.16 0.07
CA LEU A 182 -4.08 0.26 1.24
C LEU A 182 -3.29 1.54 0.97
N ASN A 183 -2.65 1.66 -0.20
CA ASN A 183 -1.93 2.87 -0.59
C ASN A 183 -2.87 4.06 -0.73
N GLY A 184 -4.00 3.85 -1.40
CA GLY A 184 -4.98 4.90 -1.61
C GLY A 184 -5.56 5.44 -0.30
N LEU A 185 -5.82 4.56 0.70
CA LEU A 185 -6.27 5.01 2.01
C LEU A 185 -5.21 5.84 2.73
N LEU A 186 -3.94 5.42 2.70
CA LEU A 186 -2.83 6.18 3.28
C LEU A 186 -2.61 7.55 2.60
N LEU A 187 -3.00 7.69 1.34
CA LEU A 187 -2.96 8.98 0.64
C LEU A 187 -4.23 9.82 0.85
N ALA A 188 -5.36 9.18 1.11
CA ALA A 188 -6.65 9.86 1.27
C ALA A 188 -6.89 10.35 2.71
N ALA A 189 -6.56 9.51 3.71
CA ALA A 189 -6.78 9.83 5.12
C ALA A 189 -5.68 10.74 5.68
N GLU A 190 -6.05 11.65 6.58
CA GLU A 190 -5.08 12.50 7.27
C GLU A 190 -4.34 11.69 8.34
N HIS A 191 -3.02 11.75 8.32
CA HIS A 191 -2.11 11.16 9.32
C HIS A 191 -0.72 11.81 9.23
N PRO A 192 0.16 11.65 10.24
CA PRO A 192 1.44 12.38 10.33
C PRO A 192 2.42 12.22 9.17
N TRP A 193 2.30 11.18 8.37
CA TRP A 193 3.21 10.88 7.24
C TRP A 193 2.56 11.08 5.88
N ARG A 194 1.33 11.60 5.81
CA ARG A 194 0.58 11.76 4.55
C ARG A 194 1.34 12.64 3.56
N ASP A 195 1.84 13.78 4.00
CA ASP A 195 2.55 14.73 3.14
C ASP A 195 3.87 14.13 2.62
N GLU A 196 4.59 13.35 3.48
CA GLU A 196 5.79 12.60 3.06
C GLU A 196 5.48 11.57 1.97
N LEU A 197 4.29 10.91 2.04
CA LEU A 197 3.84 9.97 1.02
C LEU A 197 3.32 10.65 -0.24
N ALA A 198 2.72 11.82 -0.13
CA ALA A 198 2.11 12.57 -1.23
C ALA A 198 3.11 13.43 -2.01
N ASP A 199 4.34 13.62 -1.50
CA ASP A 199 5.37 14.43 -2.15
C ASP A 199 5.77 13.81 -3.50
N PRO A 200 5.46 14.44 -4.65
CA PRO A 200 5.85 13.95 -5.97
C PRO A 200 7.37 14.01 -6.21
N ALA A 201 8.11 14.82 -5.45
CA ALA A 201 9.58 14.83 -5.41
C ALA A 201 10.12 13.78 -4.43
N GLY A 202 9.26 13.23 -3.55
CA GLY A 202 9.54 12.05 -2.75
C GLY A 202 9.82 10.85 -3.66
N PRO A 203 10.64 9.89 -3.22
CA PRO A 203 11.04 8.82 -4.11
C PRO A 203 9.83 7.96 -4.47
N VAL A 204 9.54 7.85 -5.76
CA VAL A 204 8.69 6.81 -6.37
C VAL A 204 9.21 5.40 -6.01
N ARG A 205 10.39 5.32 -5.40
CA ARG A 205 11.02 4.09 -4.89
C ARG A 205 10.95 4.06 -3.37
N PRO A 206 10.53 2.93 -2.76
CA PRO A 206 10.57 2.77 -1.31
C PRO A 206 11.95 3.13 -0.76
N ALA A 207 12.01 3.74 0.42
CA ALA A 207 13.27 4.20 0.99
C ALA A 207 14.34 3.09 1.13
N PRO A 208 14.03 1.79 1.33
CA PRO A 208 15.03 0.74 1.21
C PRO A 208 15.69 0.67 -0.16
N VAL A 209 14.88 0.79 -1.23
CA VAL A 209 15.39 0.79 -2.61
C VAL A 209 16.21 2.04 -2.86
N LYS A 210 15.71 3.20 -2.41
CA LYS A 210 16.45 4.47 -2.52
C LYS A 210 17.79 4.40 -1.80
N ARG A 211 17.82 3.99 -0.52
CA ARG A 211 19.08 3.86 0.24
C ARG A 211 20.10 2.95 -0.46
N ALA A 212 19.64 1.79 -0.94
CA ALA A 212 20.53 0.88 -1.66
C ALA A 212 21.01 1.46 -2.99
N THR A 213 20.13 2.08 -3.78
CA THR A 213 20.51 2.70 -5.08
C THR A 213 21.41 3.91 -4.88
N ASP A 214 21.18 4.73 -3.87
CA ASP A 214 22.02 5.89 -3.53
C ASP A 214 23.42 5.43 -3.07
N ALA A 215 23.51 4.38 -2.24
CA ALA A 215 24.79 3.81 -1.82
C ALA A 215 25.60 3.28 -3.00
N VAL A 216 24.95 2.57 -3.95
CA VAL A 216 25.59 2.06 -5.17
C VAL A 216 26.06 3.20 -6.06
N ARG A 217 25.26 4.25 -6.25
CA ARG A 217 25.63 5.41 -7.08
C ARG A 217 26.77 6.24 -6.45
N ALA A 218 26.78 6.37 -5.12
CA ALA A 218 27.80 7.11 -4.41
C ALA A 218 29.17 6.41 -4.43
N ARG A 219 29.22 5.09 -4.47
CA ARG A 219 30.46 4.29 -4.43
C ARG A 219 30.35 3.07 -5.34
N PRO A 220 30.22 3.24 -6.67
CA PRO A 220 29.95 2.13 -7.60
C PRO A 220 31.12 1.10 -7.68
N GLU A 221 32.35 1.52 -7.37
CA GLU A 221 33.55 0.68 -7.30
C GLU A 221 33.53 -0.28 -6.11
N HIS A 222 32.80 0.06 -5.03
CA HIS A 222 32.75 -0.74 -3.81
C HIS A 222 32.19 -2.16 -4.08
N PRO A 223 32.81 -3.25 -3.58
CA PRO A 223 32.41 -4.63 -3.85
C PRO A 223 31.16 -5.04 -3.06
N PHE A 224 30.04 -4.36 -3.31
CA PHE A 224 28.78 -4.66 -2.65
C PHE A 224 28.38 -6.10 -2.74
N THR A 225 27.90 -6.63 -1.61
CA THR A 225 27.14 -7.88 -1.53
C THR A 225 25.65 -7.58 -1.34
N THR A 226 24.80 -8.56 -1.65
CA THR A 226 23.34 -8.41 -1.41
C THR A 226 23.04 -8.20 0.07
N SER A 227 23.78 -8.86 0.97
CA SER A 227 23.63 -8.74 2.42
C SER A 227 24.02 -7.35 2.92
N GLU A 228 25.08 -6.77 2.41
CA GLU A 228 25.51 -5.42 2.74
C GLU A 228 24.50 -4.37 2.25
N LEU A 229 24.02 -4.50 1.02
CA LEU A 229 22.97 -3.63 0.50
C LEU A 229 21.67 -3.73 1.34
N ALA A 230 21.33 -4.94 1.80
CA ALA A 230 20.17 -5.14 2.67
C ALA A 230 20.37 -4.48 4.05
N ALA A 231 21.57 -4.58 4.61
CA ALA A 231 21.92 -3.90 5.87
C ALA A 231 21.85 -2.36 5.73
N LEU A 232 22.42 -1.80 4.66
CA LEU A 232 22.34 -0.35 4.34
C LEU A 232 20.88 0.07 4.09
N ALA A 233 20.10 -0.77 3.46
CA ALA A 233 18.68 -0.56 3.23
C ALA A 233 17.82 -0.77 4.49
N ARG A 234 18.38 -1.33 5.59
CA ARG A 234 17.69 -1.66 6.85
C ARG A 234 16.51 -2.62 6.65
N VAL A 235 16.68 -3.62 5.80
CA VAL A 235 15.69 -4.68 5.53
C VAL A 235 16.39 -6.04 5.40
N SER A 236 15.63 -7.13 5.42
CA SER A 236 16.16 -8.44 5.11
C SER A 236 16.57 -8.56 3.63
N VAL A 237 17.51 -9.48 3.32
CA VAL A 237 17.95 -9.78 1.95
C VAL A 237 16.75 -10.12 1.05
N ARG A 238 15.83 -10.95 1.54
CA ARG A 238 14.61 -11.33 0.81
C ARG A 238 13.76 -10.09 0.47
N ARG A 239 13.51 -9.23 1.46
CA ARG A 239 12.72 -8.00 1.27
C ARG A 239 13.39 -7.03 0.28
N LEU A 240 14.72 -6.88 0.34
CA LEU A 240 15.45 -6.07 -0.63
C LEU A 240 15.29 -6.61 -2.05
N GLN A 241 15.44 -7.92 -2.25
CA GLN A 241 15.31 -8.57 -3.56
C GLN A 241 13.90 -8.41 -4.14
N GLU A 242 12.85 -8.59 -3.32
CA GLU A 242 11.46 -8.38 -3.71
C GLU A 242 11.22 -6.91 -4.11
N SER A 243 11.68 -5.98 -3.29
CA SER A 243 11.53 -4.54 -3.57
C SER A 243 12.29 -4.10 -4.83
N PHE A 244 13.50 -4.61 -5.06
CA PHE A 244 14.24 -4.30 -6.29
C PHE A 244 13.55 -4.84 -7.54
N ARG A 245 13.01 -6.08 -7.51
CA ARG A 245 12.23 -6.63 -8.62
C ARG A 245 11.00 -5.79 -8.91
N GLN A 246 10.29 -5.36 -7.87
CA GLN A 246 9.05 -4.60 -8.00
C GLN A 246 9.28 -3.17 -8.48
N TYR A 247 10.29 -2.45 -7.96
CA TYR A 247 10.45 -1.00 -8.16
C TYR A 247 11.62 -0.63 -9.10
N VAL A 248 12.55 -1.54 -9.35
CA VAL A 248 13.69 -1.33 -10.24
C VAL A 248 13.64 -2.24 -11.47
N GLY A 249 12.84 -3.33 -11.40
CA GLY A 249 12.70 -4.30 -12.48
C GLY A 249 13.85 -5.31 -12.57
N MET A 250 14.81 -5.27 -11.62
CA MET A 250 15.98 -6.16 -11.63
C MET A 250 16.44 -6.51 -10.20
N SER A 251 17.38 -7.44 -10.07
CA SER A 251 17.96 -7.76 -8.75
C SER A 251 18.93 -6.66 -8.28
N PRO A 252 19.20 -6.54 -6.95
CA PRO A 252 20.17 -5.57 -6.43
C PRO A 252 21.56 -5.69 -7.08
N MET A 253 22.06 -6.91 -7.28
CA MET A 253 23.37 -7.13 -7.90
C MET A 253 23.38 -6.90 -9.42
N ALA A 254 22.22 -7.02 -10.09
CA ALA A 254 22.11 -6.61 -11.48
C ALA A 254 22.17 -5.07 -11.59
N TYR A 255 21.53 -4.35 -10.66
CA TYR A 255 21.61 -2.89 -10.59
C TYR A 255 23.05 -2.39 -10.33
N VAL A 256 23.80 -3.01 -9.42
CA VAL A 256 25.23 -2.69 -9.20
C VAL A 256 26.02 -2.83 -10.52
N ARG A 257 25.80 -3.93 -11.25
CA ARG A 257 26.46 -4.14 -12.55
C ARG A 257 26.06 -3.08 -13.58
N GLU A 258 24.80 -2.71 -13.64
CA GLU A 258 24.30 -1.71 -14.57
C GLU A 258 24.98 -0.34 -14.33
N VAL A 259 25.03 0.11 -13.08
CA VAL A 259 25.71 1.36 -12.71
C VAL A 259 27.20 1.31 -13.06
N ARG A 260 27.86 0.19 -12.83
CA ARG A 260 29.29 0.02 -13.21
C ARG A 260 29.51 0.04 -14.71
N LEU A 261 28.63 -0.58 -15.49
CA LEU A 261 28.71 -0.52 -16.96
C LEU A 261 28.55 0.91 -17.48
N GLU A 262 27.66 1.71 -16.88
CA GLU A 262 27.52 3.13 -17.20
C GLU A 262 28.83 3.89 -16.93
N ARG A 263 29.48 3.65 -15.77
CA ARG A 263 30.76 4.29 -15.44
C ARG A 263 31.88 3.86 -16.38
N VAL A 264 31.94 2.57 -16.73
CA VAL A 264 32.91 2.10 -17.75
C VAL A 264 32.67 2.82 -19.08
N HIS A 265 31.42 2.94 -19.50
CA HIS A 265 31.09 3.61 -20.77
C HIS A 265 31.49 5.09 -20.76
N GLU A 266 31.21 5.81 -19.68
CA GLU A 266 31.62 7.21 -19.49
C GLU A 266 33.14 7.36 -19.55
N GLU A 267 33.89 6.47 -18.86
CA GLU A 267 35.35 6.51 -18.81
C GLU A 267 35.98 6.16 -20.16
N LEU A 268 35.45 5.14 -20.88
CA LEU A 268 35.93 4.79 -22.22
C LEU A 268 35.68 5.87 -23.25
N ARG A 269 34.54 6.58 -23.16
CA ARG A 269 34.23 7.69 -24.07
C ARG A 269 35.09 8.93 -23.86
N ALA A 270 35.53 9.15 -22.62
CA ALA A 270 36.37 10.28 -22.26
C ALA A 270 37.87 9.97 -22.36
N GLY A 271 38.21 8.68 -22.54
CA GLY A 271 39.60 8.21 -22.49
C GLY A 271 40.32 8.38 -23.81
N ASP A 272 41.68 8.47 -23.71
CA ASP A 272 42.58 8.47 -24.85
C ASP A 272 42.87 7.01 -25.28
N PRO A 273 42.57 6.64 -26.55
CA PRO A 273 42.82 5.29 -27.05
C PRO A 273 44.28 4.82 -26.95
N ASP A 274 45.23 5.75 -26.98
CA ASP A 274 46.67 5.42 -26.90
C ASP A 274 47.17 5.28 -25.47
N GLY A 275 46.41 5.79 -24.47
CA GLY A 275 46.79 5.79 -23.07
C GLY A 275 45.91 4.92 -22.17
N LEU A 276 44.74 4.44 -22.62
CA LEU A 276 43.78 3.72 -21.80
C LEU A 276 43.51 2.31 -22.35
N SER A 277 43.57 1.32 -21.44
CA SER A 277 43.22 -0.07 -21.77
C SER A 277 41.81 -0.41 -21.33
N VAL A 278 41.01 -0.99 -22.25
CA VAL A 278 39.66 -1.52 -21.93
C VAL A 278 39.68 -2.50 -20.77
N GLY A 279 40.75 -3.34 -20.69
CA GLY A 279 40.90 -4.32 -19.62
C GLY A 279 41.12 -3.68 -18.24
N GLU A 280 41.94 -2.63 -18.18
CA GLU A 280 42.20 -1.88 -16.93
C GLU A 280 40.95 -1.17 -16.43
N VAL A 281 40.20 -0.51 -17.34
CA VAL A 281 38.92 0.13 -16.98
C VAL A 281 37.93 -0.92 -16.46
N ALA A 282 37.76 -2.03 -17.19
CA ALA A 282 36.85 -3.08 -16.77
C ALA A 282 37.23 -3.66 -15.39
N TRP A 283 38.51 -3.89 -15.15
CA TRP A 283 38.99 -4.40 -13.87
C TRP A 283 38.79 -3.41 -12.72
N ARG A 284 39.05 -2.12 -12.92
CA ARG A 284 38.81 -1.02 -11.95
C ARG A 284 37.37 -1.00 -11.49
N TRP A 285 36.43 -1.21 -12.39
CA TRP A 285 35.01 -1.26 -12.10
C TRP A 285 34.51 -2.66 -11.67
N GLY A 286 35.43 -3.60 -11.38
CA GLY A 286 35.11 -4.91 -10.77
C GLY A 286 34.64 -5.97 -11.77
N PHE A 287 34.93 -5.81 -13.05
CA PHE A 287 34.68 -6.86 -14.06
C PHE A 287 35.90 -7.76 -14.22
N THR A 288 35.89 -8.90 -13.55
CA THR A 288 37.02 -9.85 -13.51
C THR A 288 37.08 -10.82 -14.73
N HIS A 289 36.00 -10.87 -15.53
CA HIS A 289 35.90 -11.81 -16.66
C HIS A 289 35.72 -11.04 -18.00
N PRO A 290 36.77 -10.81 -18.79
CA PRO A 290 36.72 -9.99 -20.01
C PRO A 290 35.64 -10.41 -21.01
N GLY A 291 35.46 -11.69 -21.26
CA GLY A 291 34.46 -12.17 -22.21
C GLY A 291 33.02 -11.91 -21.77
N ARG A 292 32.70 -12.12 -20.47
CA ARG A 292 31.38 -11.79 -19.91
C ARG A 292 31.13 -10.28 -19.91
N PHE A 293 32.12 -9.51 -19.57
CA PHE A 293 32.07 -8.04 -19.60
C PHE A 293 31.75 -7.54 -21.01
N ALA A 294 32.53 -7.96 -22.03
CA ALA A 294 32.32 -7.53 -23.41
C ALA A 294 30.93 -7.89 -23.94
N ALA A 295 30.42 -9.08 -23.59
CA ALA A 295 29.06 -9.49 -23.96
C ALA A 295 27.97 -8.62 -23.28
N GLN A 296 28.11 -8.35 -21.99
CA GLN A 296 27.17 -7.50 -21.23
C GLN A 296 27.21 -6.04 -21.72
N TYR A 297 28.41 -5.50 -21.98
CA TYR A 297 28.59 -4.17 -22.51
C TYR A 297 27.93 -4.01 -23.89
N ARG A 298 28.18 -4.96 -24.79
CA ARG A 298 27.55 -4.97 -26.11
C ARG A 298 26.02 -5.07 -26.03
N ALA A 299 25.50 -5.90 -25.14
CA ALA A 299 24.06 -6.04 -24.93
C ALA A 299 23.44 -4.74 -24.44
N ARG A 300 24.17 -3.94 -23.64
CA ARG A 300 23.70 -2.67 -23.05
C ARG A 300 23.81 -1.49 -24.00
N PHE A 301 24.96 -1.36 -24.72
CA PHE A 301 25.30 -0.16 -25.50
C PHE A 301 25.27 -0.37 -27.02
N GLY A 302 25.05 -1.61 -27.49
CA GLY A 302 24.95 -1.94 -28.91
C GLY A 302 26.32 -2.04 -29.63
N GLU A 303 27.43 -1.71 -28.95
CA GLU A 303 28.78 -1.74 -29.46
C GLU A 303 29.78 -2.38 -28.48
N THR A 304 30.99 -2.70 -28.99
CA THR A 304 32.03 -3.27 -28.11
C THR A 304 32.76 -2.17 -27.32
N PRO A 305 33.30 -2.48 -26.12
CA PRO A 305 34.11 -1.53 -25.34
C PRO A 305 35.28 -0.91 -26.14
N SER A 306 35.92 -1.74 -26.94
CA SER A 306 37.06 -1.27 -27.78
C SER A 306 36.62 -0.33 -28.89
N ARG A 307 35.36 -0.43 -29.34
CA ARG A 307 34.80 0.52 -30.31
C ARG A 307 34.50 1.86 -29.64
N THR A 308 33.87 1.82 -28.49
CA THR A 308 33.59 3.02 -27.70
C THR A 308 34.86 3.79 -27.35
N LEU A 309 35.98 3.14 -27.08
CA LEU A 309 37.26 3.78 -26.75
C LEU A 309 37.91 4.46 -27.99
N ARG A 310 37.62 3.95 -29.19
CA ARG A 310 38.22 4.49 -30.44
C ARG A 310 37.38 5.58 -31.12
N GLY A 311 36.17 5.86 -30.64
CA GLY A 311 35.24 6.85 -31.18
C GLY A 311 34.34 6.26 -32.25
#